data_a25e7c5a25196d424cd1f52d8bd1fc84
#
_entry.id   a25e7c5a25196d424cd1f52d8bd1fc84
#
_cell.length_a   1.000
_cell.length_b   1.000
_cell.length_c   1.000
_cell.angle_alpha   90.00
_cell.angle_beta   90.00
_cell.angle_gamma   90.00
#
_symmetry.space_group_name_H-M   'P 1'
#
loop_
_entity.id
_entity.type
_entity.pdbx_description
1 polymer ?
#
loop_
_entity_poly.entity_id
_entity_poly.type
_entity_poly.pdbx_seq_one_letter_code
_entity_poly.pdbx_strand_id
1 'polypeptide(L)'
;MKIVGISGTITGSKTLVVINKVIEEIKNNNPKAAVEVVDLKQYNVQFCDGRPPSDYTGDTRKIIDLISSADGYIFGTPIFQGSFSGALKNLIDLVPPSVFKNKVMGFAATGGNHQHYLVIENQLKPIAGYLQAYVAPSFVFAHSAHFNVQNEIVDSELLKNIKMFSEQIVYMCNQLNQ
;
A
#
# COMPACT_ATOMS: atom_id res chain seq x y z
N MET A 1 -6.55 -13.41 -9.62
CA MET A 1 -6.40 -12.37 -8.57
C MET A 1 -5.08 -11.66 -8.79
N LYS A 2 -5.14 -10.33 -8.92
CA LYS A 2 -3.97 -9.45 -9.06
C LYS A 2 -3.92 -8.52 -7.84
N ILE A 3 -2.80 -8.51 -7.12
CA ILE A 3 -2.57 -7.64 -5.95
C ILE A 3 -1.41 -6.70 -6.25
N VAL A 4 -1.61 -5.40 -5.96
CA VAL A 4 -0.59 -4.37 -6.15
C VAL A 4 -0.15 -3.83 -4.79
N GLY A 5 1.15 -3.96 -4.49
CA GLY A 5 1.81 -3.29 -3.37
C GLY A 5 2.33 -1.92 -3.80
N ILE A 6 2.03 -0.88 -3.05
CA ILE A 6 2.44 0.49 -3.36
C ILE A 6 3.37 1.00 -2.26
N SER A 7 4.60 1.33 -2.60
CA SER A 7 5.51 2.09 -1.75
C SER A 7 5.29 3.58 -1.99
N GLY A 8 4.44 4.18 -1.15
CA GLY A 8 3.97 5.55 -1.24
C GLY A 8 4.98 6.58 -0.73
N THR A 9 6.24 6.49 -1.16
CA THR A 9 7.30 7.44 -0.79
C THR A 9 8.24 7.67 -1.96
N ILE A 10 8.81 8.88 -2.02
CA ILE A 10 9.86 9.24 -2.98
C ILE A 10 11.25 9.31 -2.31
N THR A 11 11.34 8.98 -1.03
CA THR A 11 12.59 8.99 -0.26
C THR A 11 12.66 7.80 0.70
N GLY A 12 13.88 7.44 1.12
CA GLY A 12 14.10 6.32 2.02
C GLY A 12 13.88 4.94 1.36
N SER A 13 13.92 3.88 2.13
CA SER A 13 13.79 2.50 1.65
C SER A 13 12.90 1.61 2.52
N LYS A 14 12.71 1.95 3.81
CA LYS A 14 12.01 1.09 4.78
C LYS A 14 10.58 0.76 4.36
N THR A 15 9.85 1.71 3.80
CA THR A 15 8.48 1.47 3.31
C THR A 15 8.47 0.43 2.19
N LEU A 16 9.40 0.54 1.23
CA LEU A 16 9.52 -0.44 0.14
C LEU A 16 9.92 -1.82 0.68
N VAL A 17 10.82 -1.89 1.66
CA VAL A 17 11.22 -3.16 2.30
C VAL A 17 10.01 -3.85 2.94
N VAL A 18 9.16 -3.11 3.66
CA VAL A 18 7.93 -3.66 4.24
C VAL A 18 6.97 -4.14 3.15
N ILE A 19 6.73 -3.33 2.11
CA ILE A 19 5.84 -3.71 1.00
C ILE A 19 6.36 -4.95 0.29
N ASN A 20 7.66 -5.02 -0.02
CA ASN A 20 8.25 -6.20 -0.65
C ASN A 20 8.06 -7.46 0.21
N LYS A 21 8.23 -7.35 1.53
CA LYS A 21 8.05 -8.49 2.43
C LYS A 21 6.57 -8.94 2.50
N VAL A 22 5.62 -8.00 2.50
CA VAL A 22 4.19 -8.32 2.42
C VAL A 22 3.87 -9.04 1.11
N ILE A 23 4.36 -8.55 -0.02
CA ILE A 23 4.12 -9.14 -1.35
C ILE A 23 4.79 -10.54 -1.46
N GLU A 24 5.97 -10.72 -0.89
CA GLU A 24 6.63 -12.03 -0.79
C GLU A 24 5.73 -13.03 -0.04
N GLU A 25 5.22 -12.66 1.14
CA GLU A 25 4.34 -13.54 1.92
C GLU A 25 3.00 -13.82 1.21
N ILE A 26 2.43 -12.83 0.50
CA ILE A 26 1.25 -13.04 -0.34
C ILE A 26 1.52 -14.09 -1.42
N LYS A 27 2.68 -14.02 -2.08
CA LYS A 27 3.05 -14.96 -3.13
C LYS A 27 3.33 -16.36 -2.59
N ASN A 28 3.92 -16.46 -1.39
CA ASN A 28 4.12 -17.74 -0.70
C ASN A 28 2.79 -18.40 -0.34
N ASN A 29 1.80 -17.62 0.14
CA ASN A 29 0.47 -18.10 0.53
C ASN A 29 -0.43 -18.39 -0.68
N ASN A 30 -0.23 -17.71 -1.79
CA ASN A 30 -0.97 -17.94 -3.03
C ASN A 30 -0.06 -17.80 -4.26
N PRO A 31 0.66 -18.88 -4.65
CA PRO A 31 1.59 -18.84 -5.79
C PRO A 31 0.94 -18.48 -7.13
N LYS A 32 -0.39 -18.64 -7.25
CA LYS A 32 -1.15 -18.31 -8.46
C LYS A 32 -1.54 -16.82 -8.53
N ALA A 33 -1.38 -16.06 -7.45
CA ALA A 33 -1.65 -14.62 -7.45
C ALA A 33 -0.63 -13.89 -8.34
N ALA A 34 -1.12 -13.06 -9.23
CA ALA A 34 -0.30 -12.06 -9.90
C ALA A 34 -0.02 -10.93 -8.89
N VAL A 35 1.25 -10.63 -8.66
CA VAL A 35 1.64 -9.58 -7.73
C VAL A 35 2.56 -8.58 -8.43
N GLU A 36 2.34 -7.31 -8.18
CA GLU A 36 3.20 -6.22 -8.66
C GLU A 36 3.52 -5.24 -7.53
N VAL A 37 4.69 -4.59 -7.61
CA VAL A 37 5.10 -3.55 -6.67
C VAL A 37 5.32 -2.25 -7.44
N VAL A 38 4.64 -1.20 -6.98
CA VAL A 38 4.84 0.18 -7.44
C VAL A 38 5.66 0.92 -6.40
N ASP A 39 6.92 1.19 -6.69
CA ASP A 39 7.75 2.08 -5.89
C ASP A 39 7.70 3.49 -6.50
N LEU A 40 6.96 4.41 -5.87
CA LEU A 40 6.77 5.76 -6.40
C LEU A 40 8.06 6.54 -6.61
N LYS A 41 9.16 6.11 -5.98
CA LYS A 41 10.49 6.69 -6.23
C LYS A 41 10.99 6.48 -7.67
N GLN A 42 10.51 5.44 -8.35
CA GLN A 42 10.94 5.07 -9.70
C GLN A 42 10.14 5.75 -10.81
N TYR A 43 9.15 6.57 -10.45
CA TYR A 43 8.22 7.17 -11.40
C TYR A 43 8.18 8.69 -11.27
N ASN A 44 8.08 9.35 -12.41
CA ASN A 44 7.83 10.80 -12.46
C ASN A 44 6.31 11.04 -12.48
N VAL A 45 5.71 11.02 -11.28
CA VAL A 45 4.26 11.15 -11.11
C VAL A 45 3.88 12.63 -11.08
N GLN A 46 2.99 13.03 -12.00
CA GLN A 46 2.44 14.38 -12.05
C GLN A 46 1.53 14.63 -10.84
N PHE A 47 1.42 15.89 -10.43
CA PHE A 47 0.43 16.25 -9.41
C PHE A 47 -0.98 16.21 -9.99
N CYS A 48 -1.93 15.75 -9.16
CA CYS A 48 -3.35 15.82 -9.45
C CYS A 48 -3.79 17.28 -9.48
N ASP A 49 -4.21 17.74 -10.65
CA ASP A 49 -4.69 19.11 -10.90
C ASP A 49 -6.18 19.16 -11.27
N GLY A 50 -6.89 18.04 -11.10
CA GLY A 50 -8.32 17.93 -11.32
C GLY A 50 -8.73 17.61 -12.77
N ARG A 51 -7.76 17.47 -13.70
CA ARG A 51 -8.08 16.98 -15.05
C ARG A 51 -8.55 15.52 -15.00
N PRO A 52 -9.29 15.05 -16.04
CA PRO A 52 -9.66 13.64 -16.14
C PRO A 52 -8.42 12.71 -16.10
N PRO A 53 -8.51 11.54 -15.46
CA PRO A 53 -7.41 10.56 -15.42
C PRO A 53 -6.90 10.13 -16.80
N SER A 54 -7.76 10.18 -17.84
CA SER A 54 -7.40 9.89 -19.23
C SER A 54 -6.36 10.85 -19.82
N ASP A 55 -6.28 12.06 -19.28
CA ASP A 55 -5.45 13.14 -19.83
C ASP A 55 -4.02 13.14 -19.28
N TYR A 56 -3.75 12.30 -18.26
CA TYR A 56 -2.39 12.07 -17.78
C TYR A 56 -1.62 11.16 -18.73
N THR A 57 -0.33 11.42 -18.88
CA THR A 57 0.58 10.70 -19.80
C THR A 57 1.80 10.16 -19.05
N GLY A 58 2.65 9.43 -19.75
CA GLY A 58 3.92 8.93 -19.23
C GLY A 58 3.75 8.00 -18.03
N ASP A 59 4.56 8.18 -17.00
CA ASP A 59 4.56 7.31 -15.82
C ASP A 59 3.28 7.43 -14.99
N THR A 60 2.67 8.62 -14.96
CA THR A 60 1.40 8.84 -14.26
C THR A 60 0.31 7.95 -14.87
N ARG A 61 0.18 7.94 -16.19
CA ARG A 61 -0.78 7.09 -16.88
C ARG A 61 -0.53 5.60 -16.63
N LYS A 62 0.73 5.17 -16.72
CA LYS A 62 1.11 3.78 -16.46
C LYS A 62 0.67 3.31 -15.06
N ILE A 63 0.90 4.15 -14.03
CA ILE A 63 0.53 3.80 -12.66
C ILE A 63 -0.99 3.75 -12.49
N ILE A 64 -1.73 4.72 -13.07
CA ILE A 64 -3.20 4.72 -13.05
C ILE A 64 -3.73 3.43 -13.68
N ASP A 65 -3.22 3.02 -14.85
CA ASP A 65 -3.64 1.81 -15.54
C ASP A 65 -3.30 0.55 -14.74
N LEU A 66 -2.11 0.50 -14.13
CA LEU A 66 -1.68 -0.62 -13.32
C LEU A 66 -2.59 -0.79 -12.08
N ILE A 67 -2.86 0.29 -11.36
CA ILE A 67 -3.75 0.27 -10.19
C ILE A 67 -5.17 -0.10 -10.62
N SER A 68 -5.65 0.42 -11.75
CA SER A 68 -6.98 0.12 -12.27
C SER A 68 -7.19 -1.36 -12.59
N SER A 69 -6.12 -2.08 -12.91
CA SER A 69 -6.15 -3.51 -13.25
C SER A 69 -6.10 -4.47 -12.04
N ALA A 70 -5.93 -3.95 -10.82
CA ALA A 70 -5.77 -4.79 -9.63
C ALA A 70 -7.10 -5.16 -8.97
N ASP A 71 -7.10 -6.30 -8.26
CA ASP A 71 -8.22 -6.81 -7.46
C ASP A 71 -8.05 -6.46 -5.97
N GLY A 72 -6.83 -6.14 -5.54
CA GLY A 72 -6.51 -5.76 -4.17
C GLY A 72 -5.24 -4.91 -4.08
N TYR A 73 -5.14 -4.15 -3.00
CA TYR A 73 -4.10 -3.14 -2.81
C TYR A 73 -3.46 -3.24 -1.43
N ILE A 74 -2.15 -3.04 -1.37
CA ILE A 74 -1.40 -2.79 -0.14
C ILE A 74 -0.76 -1.41 -0.24
N PHE A 75 -1.30 -0.43 0.48
CA PHE A 75 -0.74 0.92 0.51
C PHE A 75 0.27 1.05 1.64
N GLY A 76 1.53 1.25 1.30
CA GLY A 76 2.62 1.53 2.23
C GLY A 76 2.98 3.02 2.24
N THR A 77 3.23 3.58 3.42
CA THR A 77 3.57 4.99 3.57
C THR A 77 4.54 5.22 4.73
N PRO A 78 5.53 6.11 4.59
CA PRO A 78 6.20 6.68 5.74
C PRO A 78 5.27 7.69 6.42
N ILE A 79 5.46 7.90 7.73
CA ILE A 79 4.74 8.96 8.43
C ILE A 79 5.62 10.20 8.52
N PHE A 80 5.18 11.25 7.86
CA PHE A 80 5.79 12.58 7.87
C PHE A 80 4.84 13.59 8.52
N GLN A 81 5.34 14.35 9.48
CA GLN A 81 4.57 15.41 10.17
C GLN A 81 3.18 14.94 10.67
N GLY A 82 3.13 13.71 11.22
CA GLY A 82 1.90 13.15 11.79
C GLY A 82 0.86 12.68 10.76
N SER A 83 1.24 12.52 9.49
CA SER A 83 0.36 12.05 8.42
C SER A 83 1.08 11.11 7.46
N PHE A 84 0.32 10.45 6.58
CA PHE A 84 0.88 9.70 5.46
C PHE A 84 1.48 10.66 4.40
N SER A 85 2.33 10.13 3.54
CA SER A 85 3.09 10.94 2.59
C SER A 85 2.20 11.66 1.57
N GLY A 86 2.59 12.87 1.18
CA GLY A 86 1.95 13.61 0.08
C GLY A 86 2.02 12.85 -1.26
N ALA A 87 3.07 12.05 -1.48
CA ALA A 87 3.18 11.21 -2.68
C ALA A 87 2.07 10.15 -2.75
N LEU A 88 1.77 9.49 -1.62
CA LEU A 88 0.66 8.55 -1.55
C LEU A 88 -0.69 9.25 -1.72
N LYS A 89 -0.88 10.40 -1.08
CA LYS A 89 -2.13 11.17 -1.24
C LYS A 89 -2.34 11.58 -2.69
N ASN A 90 -1.32 12.08 -3.35
CA ASN A 90 -1.37 12.43 -4.76
C ASN A 90 -1.77 11.24 -5.64
N LEU A 91 -1.20 10.07 -5.38
CA LEU A 91 -1.56 8.85 -6.11
C LEU A 91 -3.04 8.49 -5.94
N ILE A 92 -3.55 8.56 -4.71
CA ILE A 92 -4.97 8.28 -4.41
C ILE A 92 -5.87 9.27 -5.16
N ASP A 93 -5.48 10.54 -5.28
CA ASP A 93 -6.25 11.57 -5.97
C ASP A 93 -6.24 11.42 -7.50
N LEU A 94 -5.19 10.82 -8.06
CA LEU A 94 -5.06 10.58 -9.50
C LEU A 94 -5.90 9.41 -10.00
N VAL A 95 -6.19 8.44 -9.13
CA VAL A 95 -6.93 7.22 -9.52
C VAL A 95 -8.43 7.43 -9.32
N PRO A 96 -9.27 7.09 -10.33
CA PRO A 96 -10.72 7.21 -10.17
C PRO A 96 -11.23 6.43 -8.95
N PRO A 97 -12.09 7.02 -8.09
CA PRO A 97 -12.63 6.34 -6.91
C PRO A 97 -13.31 5.00 -7.21
N SER A 98 -13.95 4.89 -8.37
CA SER A 98 -14.61 3.66 -8.83
C SER A 98 -13.66 2.47 -9.00
N VAL A 99 -12.36 2.72 -9.18
CA VAL A 99 -11.33 1.68 -9.29
C VAL A 99 -11.18 0.90 -7.99
N PHE A 100 -11.37 1.54 -6.85
CA PHE A 100 -11.20 0.95 -5.52
C PHE A 100 -12.48 0.30 -4.97
N LYS A 101 -13.62 0.64 -5.55
CA LYS A 101 -14.93 0.18 -5.07
C LYS A 101 -15.01 -1.34 -5.06
N ASN A 102 -15.44 -1.90 -3.92
CA ASN A 102 -15.60 -3.33 -3.67
C ASN A 102 -14.31 -4.16 -3.79
N LYS A 103 -13.13 -3.51 -3.73
CA LYS A 103 -11.83 -4.19 -3.73
C LYS A 103 -11.20 -4.18 -2.35
N VAL A 104 -10.30 -5.13 -2.10
CA VAL A 104 -9.59 -5.23 -0.82
C VAL A 104 -8.49 -4.18 -0.73
N MET A 105 -8.41 -3.50 0.41
CA MET A 105 -7.39 -2.50 0.69
C MET A 105 -6.75 -2.76 2.04
N GLY A 106 -5.44 -2.97 2.05
CA GLY A 106 -4.63 -3.12 3.26
C GLY A 106 -3.61 -2.00 3.38
N PHE A 107 -3.15 -1.75 4.61
CA PHE A 107 -2.24 -0.64 4.90
C PHE A 107 -1.00 -1.09 5.64
N ALA A 108 0.13 -0.46 5.29
CA ALA A 108 1.38 -0.55 5.99
C ALA A 108 1.95 0.86 6.23
N ALA A 109 2.46 1.13 7.42
CA ALA A 109 3.11 2.40 7.70
C ALA A 109 4.48 2.19 8.35
N THR A 110 5.41 3.10 8.07
CA THR A 110 6.73 3.15 8.70
C THR A 110 6.93 4.47 9.42
N GLY A 111 7.45 4.44 10.64
CA GLY A 111 7.64 5.65 11.42
C GLY A 111 8.58 5.49 12.61
N GLY A 112 9.00 6.62 13.18
CA GLY A 112 9.90 6.68 14.35
C GLY A 112 9.20 6.85 15.70
N ASN A 113 7.86 6.88 15.73
CA ASN A 113 7.07 6.96 16.95
C ASN A 113 6.04 5.83 16.95
N HIS A 114 5.91 5.10 18.06
CA HIS A 114 4.98 3.98 18.18
C HIS A 114 3.52 4.38 17.91
N GLN A 115 3.12 5.60 18.22
CA GLN A 115 1.75 6.09 17.97
C GLN A 115 1.45 6.42 16.51
N HIS A 116 2.44 6.36 15.62
CA HIS A 116 2.24 6.66 14.20
C HIS A 116 1.29 5.68 13.48
N TYR A 117 1.04 4.49 14.06
CA TYR A 117 0.00 3.58 13.54
C TYR A 117 -1.39 4.22 13.51
N LEU A 118 -1.65 5.22 14.38
CA LEU A 118 -2.91 5.95 14.41
C LEU A 118 -3.23 6.68 13.10
N VAL A 119 -2.23 6.96 12.28
CA VAL A 119 -2.45 7.51 10.92
C VAL A 119 -3.20 6.50 10.05
N ILE A 120 -2.91 5.20 10.18
CA ILE A 120 -3.66 4.16 9.48
C ILE A 120 -5.12 4.19 9.93
N GLU A 121 -5.36 4.14 11.25
CA GLU A 121 -6.71 4.07 11.82
C GLU A 121 -7.54 5.32 11.53
N ASN A 122 -6.96 6.50 11.71
CA ASN A 122 -7.71 7.75 11.70
C ASN A 122 -7.68 8.51 10.37
N GLN A 123 -6.82 8.11 9.42
CA GLN A 123 -6.71 8.79 8.14
C GLN A 123 -6.86 7.81 6.96
N LEU A 124 -6.07 6.75 6.88
CA LEU A 124 -6.09 5.84 5.72
C LEU A 124 -7.34 4.96 5.65
N LYS A 125 -7.76 4.36 6.76
CA LYS A 125 -9.01 3.56 6.80
C LYS A 125 -10.25 4.39 6.46
N PRO A 126 -10.45 5.61 6.98
CA PRO A 126 -11.54 6.49 6.55
C PRO A 126 -11.52 6.82 5.05
N ILE A 127 -10.34 7.06 4.46
CA ILE A 127 -10.20 7.27 3.01
C ILE A 127 -10.66 6.02 2.24
N ALA A 128 -10.25 4.83 2.65
CA ALA A 128 -10.71 3.59 2.03
C ALA A 128 -12.23 3.40 2.16
N GLY A 129 -12.80 3.77 3.30
CA GLY A 129 -14.25 3.80 3.48
C GLY A 129 -14.97 4.75 2.50
N TYR A 130 -14.42 5.96 2.32
CA TYR A 130 -14.91 6.90 1.30
C TYR A 130 -14.84 6.30 -0.12
N LEU A 131 -13.76 5.58 -0.44
CA LEU A 131 -13.56 4.90 -1.71
C LEU A 131 -14.41 3.63 -1.87
N GLN A 132 -15.22 3.26 -0.87
CA GLN A 132 -16.07 2.07 -0.84
C GLN A 132 -15.26 0.76 -0.99
N ALA A 133 -14.02 0.73 -0.48
CA ALA A 133 -13.16 -0.44 -0.46
C ALA A 133 -13.43 -1.30 0.79
N TYR A 134 -13.16 -2.60 0.71
CA TYR A 134 -13.13 -3.50 1.85
C TYR A 134 -11.79 -3.40 2.55
N VAL A 135 -11.78 -2.87 3.75
CA VAL A 135 -10.54 -2.62 4.50
C VAL A 135 -10.14 -3.86 5.30
N ALA A 136 -8.89 -4.30 5.16
CA ALA A 136 -8.35 -5.34 6.03
C ALA A 136 -8.38 -4.89 7.49
N PRO A 137 -8.92 -5.69 8.42
CA PRO A 137 -8.97 -5.32 9.84
C PRO A 137 -7.59 -5.08 10.43
N SER A 138 -6.61 -5.95 10.12
CA SER A 138 -5.22 -5.78 10.53
C SER A 138 -4.45 -4.86 9.57
N PHE A 139 -3.32 -4.36 10.07
CA PHE A 139 -2.38 -3.54 9.31
C PHE A 139 -0.94 -3.84 9.75
N VAL A 140 0.04 -3.37 9.00
CA VAL A 140 1.45 -3.45 9.37
C VAL A 140 1.95 -2.08 9.81
N PHE A 141 2.49 -1.99 11.04
CA PHE A 141 3.24 -0.82 11.46
C PHE A 141 4.68 -1.22 11.78
N ALA A 142 5.63 -0.64 11.05
CA ALA A 142 7.05 -0.89 11.22
C ALA A 142 7.74 0.33 11.83
N HIS A 143 8.13 0.21 13.11
CA HIS A 143 8.94 1.21 13.79
C HIS A 143 10.39 1.17 13.28
N SER A 144 11.07 2.31 13.31
CA SER A 144 12.47 2.40 12.85
C SER A 144 13.42 1.44 13.56
N ALA A 145 13.14 1.06 14.81
CA ALA A 145 13.91 0.09 15.59
C ALA A 145 13.76 -1.37 15.12
N HIS A 146 12.77 -1.68 14.29
CA HIS A 146 12.60 -3.04 13.75
C HIS A 146 13.56 -3.37 12.60
N PHE A 147 14.41 -2.40 12.21
CA PHE A 147 15.35 -2.55 11.11
C PHE A 147 16.80 -2.47 11.59
N ASN A 148 17.66 -3.24 10.96
CA ASN A 148 19.11 -3.08 11.12
C ASN A 148 19.67 -1.91 10.29
N VAL A 149 20.98 -1.70 10.35
CA VAL A 149 21.68 -0.63 9.62
C VAL A 149 21.64 -0.79 8.10
N GLN A 150 21.38 -1.99 7.60
CA GLN A 150 21.16 -2.30 6.17
C GLN A 150 19.69 -2.10 5.75
N ASN A 151 18.82 -1.63 6.64
CA ASN A 151 17.36 -1.52 6.47
C ASN A 151 16.65 -2.88 6.25
N GLU A 152 17.21 -3.98 6.75
CA GLU A 152 16.55 -5.28 6.77
C GLU A 152 15.65 -5.38 8.02
N ILE A 153 14.52 -6.04 7.91
CA ILE A 153 13.62 -6.30 9.04
C ILE A 153 14.25 -7.41 9.90
N VAL A 154 14.56 -7.09 11.15
CA VAL A 154 15.16 -8.03 12.14
C VAL A 154 14.20 -8.38 13.26
N ASP A 155 13.09 -7.68 13.38
CA ASP A 155 12.11 -7.89 14.44
C ASP A 155 11.17 -9.05 14.09
N SER A 156 11.21 -10.09 14.93
CA SER A 156 10.43 -11.32 14.69
C SER A 156 8.93 -11.13 14.84
N GLU A 157 8.49 -10.20 15.67
CA GLU A 157 7.06 -9.91 15.86
C GLU A 157 6.50 -9.16 14.66
N LEU A 158 7.25 -8.21 14.12
CA LEU A 158 6.88 -7.56 12.86
C LEU A 158 6.77 -8.57 11.72
N LEU A 159 7.71 -9.53 11.61
CA LEU A 159 7.63 -10.58 10.58
C LEU A 159 6.39 -11.46 10.73
N LYS A 160 6.00 -11.83 11.96
CA LYS A 160 4.74 -12.55 12.22
C LYS A 160 3.52 -11.71 11.81
N ASN A 161 3.50 -10.43 12.18
CA ASN A 161 2.41 -9.52 11.82
C ASN A 161 2.28 -9.36 10.29
N ILE A 162 3.40 -9.25 9.57
CA ILE A 162 3.40 -9.21 8.10
C ILE A 162 2.79 -10.49 7.53
N LYS A 163 3.18 -11.66 8.05
CA LYS A 163 2.65 -12.95 7.60
C LYS A 163 1.12 -13.03 7.82
N MET A 164 0.65 -12.75 9.04
CA MET A 164 -0.79 -12.77 9.36
C MET A 164 -1.59 -11.78 8.52
N PHE A 165 -1.07 -10.57 8.33
CA PHE A 165 -1.67 -9.57 7.47
C PHE A 165 -1.77 -10.04 6.02
N SER A 166 -0.72 -10.65 5.48
CA SER A 166 -0.66 -11.17 4.12
C SER A 166 -1.66 -12.32 3.90
N GLU A 167 -1.78 -13.23 4.87
CA GLU A 167 -2.79 -14.30 4.86
C GLU A 167 -4.21 -13.74 4.85
N GLN A 168 -4.48 -12.70 5.65
CA GLN A 168 -5.78 -12.04 5.69
C GLN A 168 -6.13 -11.38 4.35
N ILE A 169 -5.19 -10.68 3.72
CA ILE A 169 -5.41 -10.05 2.40
C ILE A 169 -5.76 -11.11 1.36
N VAL A 170 -4.99 -12.21 1.30
CA VAL A 170 -5.26 -13.31 0.36
C VAL A 170 -6.64 -13.91 0.61
N TYR A 171 -7.00 -14.17 1.87
CA TYR A 171 -8.32 -14.69 2.23
C TYR A 171 -9.44 -13.77 1.76
N MET A 172 -9.36 -12.46 2.09
CA MET A 172 -10.39 -11.48 1.71
C MET A 172 -10.53 -11.37 0.19
N CYS A 173 -9.42 -11.28 -0.55
CA CYS A 173 -9.46 -11.23 -2.01
C CYS A 173 -10.08 -12.49 -2.63
N ASN A 174 -9.82 -13.65 -2.07
CA ASN A 174 -10.42 -14.92 -2.56
C ASN A 174 -11.93 -14.97 -2.31
N GLN A 175 -12.42 -14.44 -1.17
CA GLN A 175 -13.85 -14.42 -0.86
C GLN A 175 -14.64 -13.43 -1.72
N LEU A 176 -14.03 -12.32 -2.10
CA LEU A 176 -14.70 -11.25 -2.86
C LEU A 176 -14.64 -11.45 -4.39
N ASN A 177 -13.78 -12.33 -4.89
CA ASN A 177 -13.66 -12.67 -6.32
C ASN A 177 -14.35 -13.98 -6.69
N GLN A 178 -15.19 -14.53 -5.82
CA GLN A 178 -16.10 -15.63 -6.11
C GLN A 178 -17.42 -15.06 -6.63
#